data_710bd577de6acfab27401e05321e25f7
#
_entry.id   710bd577de6acfab27401e05321e25f7
#
_cell.length_a   1.000
_cell.length_b   1.000
_cell.length_c   1.000
_cell.angle_alpha   90.00
_cell.angle_beta   90.00
_cell.angle_gamma   90.00
#
_symmetry.space_group_name_H-M   'P 1'
#
loop_
_entity.id
_entity.type
_entity.pdbx_description
1 polymer ?
#
loop_
_entity_poly.entity_id
_entity_poly.type
_entity_poly.pdbx_seq_one_letter_code
_entity_poly.pdbx_strand_id
1 'polypeptide(L)'
;MHPLTEYPRPTMRRDSYENLNGLWQYAITASAQRPAGWDGEILVPYAPECRASGVGRTLQPGQWLHYHRYFAPPAGTGGRVLLHFGAVDYACAVQVNGHLVGGHRGGYWPFTLDITAQLNGTGRNSLWVAVQDPTGHGTQARGKQTLQPGGMFYPAQSGIWQTVWLERVPENYIQSLTVTPDYDARTVTVKAHTSAPGGAANLWAVVRAGGVTIAEDWGSDEADQDGEVTLHIAKEYFFPWSPDTPFLYDLTVGTTQGEEEQFDTVHSYFALRKWSCAPDARGVLRFCLNDKPILLNGLLDQGYWPEGLYTPPSDAAVERELSEVKALGYNLLRKHAKIEPQRWYYHCDKLGLVVWQDMVNGGSKYNLWFVTYLTNVLQPLMRRLPDKAALWGLLSRGSESSREEYRRELEDTVQALRCHPCVGCWVPFNEGWGQYDAAGAVQAIRALDDTRLVDEASDWYDQGGGDVYSLHNYFYPLRVRPQTRTVALSEYGGIAWPMPGHEPPRKTYGYGTAKSREELTARYKKMQLGTVLPQLQKGLSALVYTQLTDVEDEVNGLFTYDRTAIKPDANAVRSVNAALAAEFAKVIK
;
A
#
# COMPACT_ATOMS: atom_id res chain seq x y z
N MET A 1 -8.54 8.47 24.67
CA MET A 1 -8.95 7.78 23.42
C MET A 1 -7.71 7.05 22.91
N HIS A 2 -7.83 5.78 22.58
CA HIS A 2 -6.76 4.99 21.94
C HIS A 2 -7.21 4.64 20.52
N PRO A 3 -6.77 5.38 19.49
CA PRO A 3 -7.12 5.09 18.10
C PRO A 3 -6.35 3.87 17.60
N LEU A 4 -6.94 3.12 16.66
CA LEU A 4 -6.29 2.01 15.96
C LEU A 4 -5.66 1.00 16.95
N THR A 5 -6.51 0.36 17.75
CA THR A 5 -6.09 -0.58 18.81
C THR A 5 -5.81 -1.98 18.28
N GLU A 6 -6.20 -2.27 17.07
CA GLU A 6 -6.01 -3.55 16.41
C GLU A 6 -4.52 -3.83 16.19
N TYR A 7 -4.16 -5.12 16.21
CA TYR A 7 -2.77 -5.53 15.93
C TYR A 7 -2.37 -5.10 14.51
N PRO A 8 -1.30 -4.29 14.33
CA PRO A 8 -1.06 -3.56 13.08
C PRO A 8 -0.44 -4.40 11.97
N ARG A 9 0.17 -5.57 12.27
CA ARG A 9 0.88 -6.44 11.33
C ARG A 9 0.23 -7.83 11.25
N PRO A 10 -0.91 -8.00 10.54
CA PRO A 10 -1.67 -9.25 10.50
C PRO A 10 -0.87 -10.44 9.94
N THR A 11 0.14 -10.18 9.11
CA THR A 11 0.99 -11.19 8.46
C THR A 11 2.07 -11.77 9.36
N MET A 12 2.22 -11.25 10.58
CA MET A 12 3.17 -11.75 11.57
C MET A 12 2.74 -11.30 12.96
N ARG A 13 1.61 -11.82 13.46
CA ARG A 13 1.01 -11.44 14.74
C ARG A 13 1.60 -12.26 15.88
N ARG A 14 1.83 -11.59 17.03
CA ARG A 14 2.14 -12.20 18.31
C ARG A 14 1.08 -11.89 19.34
N ASP A 15 0.98 -12.73 20.38
CA ASP A 15 0.06 -12.49 21.49
C ASP A 15 0.60 -11.43 22.46
N SER A 16 1.92 -11.29 22.55
CA SER A 16 2.55 -10.20 23.31
C SER A 16 2.45 -8.89 22.51
N TYR A 17 1.51 -8.03 22.89
CA TYR A 17 1.22 -6.79 22.18
C TYR A 17 0.80 -5.69 23.15
N GLU A 18 1.50 -4.56 23.11
CA GLU A 18 1.15 -3.37 23.86
C GLU A 18 1.08 -2.16 22.92
N ASN A 19 -0.11 -1.63 22.70
CA ASN A 19 -0.32 -0.47 21.81
C ASN A 19 0.11 0.83 22.49
N LEU A 20 0.97 1.61 21.82
CA LEU A 20 1.43 2.90 22.30
C LEU A 20 0.72 4.10 21.63
N ASN A 21 -0.33 3.91 20.86
CA ASN A 21 -1.13 5.02 20.33
C ASN A 21 -1.81 5.78 21.47
N GLY A 22 -2.27 6.99 21.18
CA GLY A 22 -2.93 7.85 22.15
C GLY A 22 -2.22 9.19 22.33
N LEU A 23 -2.44 9.87 23.44
CA LEU A 23 -1.86 11.19 23.68
C LEU A 23 -0.37 11.09 24.05
N TRP A 24 0.45 11.86 23.31
CA TRP A 24 1.87 12.08 23.55
C TRP A 24 2.13 13.56 23.73
N GLN A 25 3.13 13.95 24.50
CA GLN A 25 3.63 15.31 24.51
C GLN A 25 4.33 15.58 23.17
N TYR A 26 4.21 16.82 22.64
CA TYR A 26 4.93 17.22 21.44
C TYR A 26 5.53 18.62 21.57
N ALA A 27 6.56 18.90 20.74
CA ALA A 27 7.09 20.24 20.49
C ALA A 27 7.60 20.36 19.06
N ILE A 28 7.47 21.53 18.44
CA ILE A 28 8.08 21.84 17.14
C ILE A 28 9.17 22.90 17.34
N THR A 29 10.41 22.55 17.04
CA THR A 29 11.59 23.40 17.30
C THR A 29 12.48 23.53 16.07
N ALA A 30 13.49 24.41 16.13
CA ALA A 30 14.53 24.54 15.11
C ALA A 30 15.75 23.60 15.36
N SER A 31 15.73 22.77 16.39
CA SER A 31 16.88 21.96 16.81
C SER A 31 16.50 20.50 16.98
N ALA A 32 17.42 19.59 16.63
CA ALA A 32 17.29 18.15 16.89
C ALA A 32 17.41 17.79 18.38
N GLN A 33 17.84 18.72 19.22
CA GLN A 33 18.02 18.47 20.66
C GLN A 33 16.66 18.39 21.36
N ARG A 34 16.58 17.57 22.40
CA ARG A 34 15.38 17.46 23.22
C ARG A 34 14.93 18.84 23.72
N PRO A 35 13.67 19.22 23.51
CA PRO A 35 13.18 20.54 23.90
C PRO A 35 13.17 20.69 25.43
N ALA A 36 13.37 21.91 25.91
CA ALA A 36 13.29 22.24 27.33
C ALA A 36 11.85 22.21 27.87
N GLY A 37 10.86 22.36 27.02
CA GLY A 37 9.43 22.31 27.31
C GLY A 37 8.64 21.75 26.13
N TRP A 38 7.37 21.41 26.37
CA TRP A 38 6.46 20.85 25.38
C TRP A 38 5.42 21.90 24.96
N ASP A 39 5.08 21.92 23.66
CA ASP A 39 4.06 22.83 23.12
C ASP A 39 2.62 22.38 23.51
N GLY A 40 2.44 21.09 23.82
CA GLY A 40 1.15 20.50 24.17
C GLY A 40 1.13 18.99 24.00
N GLU A 41 -0.06 18.47 23.68
CA GLU A 41 -0.28 17.05 23.41
C GLU A 41 -0.72 16.84 21.95
N ILE A 42 -0.28 15.71 21.38
CA ILE A 42 -0.63 15.23 20.05
C ILE A 42 -1.21 13.82 20.15
N LEU A 43 -2.29 13.55 19.41
CA LEU A 43 -2.88 12.22 19.33
C LEU A 43 -2.15 11.36 18.28
N VAL A 44 -1.27 10.45 18.72
CA VAL A 44 -0.59 9.48 17.86
C VAL A 44 -1.56 8.34 17.51
N PRO A 45 -1.64 7.89 16.25
CA PRO A 45 -0.72 8.13 15.14
C PRO A 45 -1.24 9.15 14.10
N TYR A 46 -1.67 10.31 14.51
CA TYR A 46 -2.11 11.35 13.58
C TYR A 46 -1.04 12.41 13.40
N ALA A 47 -0.80 12.77 12.12
CA ALA A 47 0.18 13.79 11.75
C ALA A 47 -0.18 15.17 12.32
N PRO A 48 0.80 16.02 12.69
CA PRO A 48 0.52 17.33 13.29
C PRO A 48 -0.29 18.26 12.37
N GLU A 49 -0.28 18.03 11.07
CA GLU A 49 -1.02 18.81 10.08
C GLU A 49 -2.53 18.56 10.11
N CYS A 50 -2.97 17.36 10.52
CA CYS A 50 -4.37 16.97 10.46
C CYS A 50 -5.16 17.35 11.72
N ARG A 51 -6.49 17.44 11.57
CA ARG A 51 -7.41 17.82 12.66
C ARG A 51 -7.42 16.79 13.79
N ALA A 52 -7.35 15.49 13.44
CA ALA A 52 -7.43 14.40 14.40
C ALA A 52 -6.26 14.39 15.40
N SER A 53 -5.12 14.95 15.05
CA SER A 53 -3.96 15.07 15.94
C SER A 53 -4.19 16.00 17.14
N GLY A 54 -5.10 16.98 17.00
CA GLY A 54 -5.30 18.07 17.95
C GLY A 54 -4.29 19.23 17.81
N VAL A 55 -3.35 19.16 16.86
CA VAL A 55 -2.28 20.15 16.67
C VAL A 55 -2.61 21.16 15.56
N GLY A 56 -2.93 20.71 14.36
CA GLY A 56 -3.29 21.56 13.22
C GLY A 56 -2.15 22.47 12.73
N ARG A 57 -0.88 22.01 12.81
CA ARG A 57 0.31 22.78 12.40
C ARG A 57 1.11 22.01 11.36
N THR A 58 1.39 22.65 10.23
CA THR A 58 2.27 22.09 9.19
C THR A 58 3.74 22.22 9.59
N LEU A 59 4.44 21.08 9.64
CA LEU A 59 5.88 21.05 9.85
C LEU A 59 6.59 21.70 8.65
N GLN A 60 7.54 22.60 8.93
CA GLN A 60 8.30 23.28 7.87
C GLN A 60 9.68 22.64 7.69
N PRO A 61 10.25 22.65 6.48
CA PRO A 61 11.62 22.22 6.26
C PRO A 61 12.61 22.91 7.21
N GLY A 62 13.46 22.10 7.85
CA GLY A 62 14.42 22.57 8.86
C GLY A 62 13.86 22.63 10.28
N GLN A 63 12.58 22.41 10.49
CA GLN A 63 11.99 22.20 11.81
C GLN A 63 12.12 20.72 12.24
N TRP A 64 12.07 20.52 13.54
CA TRP A 64 12.05 19.21 14.20
C TRP A 64 10.75 19.05 14.98
N LEU A 65 10.05 17.95 14.74
CA LEU A 65 8.90 17.52 15.52
C LEU A 65 9.36 16.52 16.57
N HIS A 66 9.16 16.86 17.83
CA HIS A 66 9.51 16.01 18.96
C HIS A 66 8.27 15.40 19.56
N TYR A 67 8.37 14.11 19.88
CA TYR A 67 7.36 13.36 20.60
C TYR A 67 7.93 12.82 21.91
N HIS A 68 7.11 12.77 22.94
CA HIS A 68 7.49 12.16 24.21
C HIS A 68 6.31 11.50 24.88
N ARG A 69 6.53 10.29 25.40
CA ARG A 69 5.62 9.66 26.34
C ARG A 69 6.36 8.77 27.32
N TYR A 70 5.66 8.41 28.39
CA TYR A 70 6.07 7.35 29.28
C TYR A 70 5.31 6.06 28.95
N PHE A 71 5.98 4.92 29.15
CA PHE A 71 5.40 3.60 28.93
C PHE A 71 5.90 2.58 29.96
N ALA A 72 5.18 1.49 30.13
CA ALA A 72 5.65 0.26 30.78
C ALA A 72 5.95 -0.79 29.70
N PRO A 73 6.95 -1.66 29.87
CA PRO A 73 7.16 -2.75 28.95
C PRO A 73 6.02 -3.77 29.04
N PRO A 74 5.77 -4.59 27.99
CA PRO A 74 4.80 -5.68 28.06
C PRO A 74 5.08 -6.62 29.23
N ALA A 75 4.02 -7.19 29.81
CA ALA A 75 4.13 -8.11 30.95
C ALA A 75 5.04 -9.32 30.63
N GLY A 76 5.66 -9.89 31.66
CA GLY A 76 6.58 -11.03 31.55
C GLY A 76 8.01 -10.69 31.98
N THR A 77 8.84 -11.72 32.10
CA THR A 77 10.26 -11.61 32.48
C THR A 77 11.12 -12.32 31.42
N GLY A 78 12.38 -11.92 31.29
CA GLY A 78 13.31 -12.46 30.29
C GLY A 78 12.99 -12.05 28.87
N GLY A 79 13.76 -12.57 27.91
CA GLY A 79 13.64 -12.27 26.50
C GLY A 79 13.93 -10.81 26.18
N ARG A 80 13.50 -10.39 25.00
CA ARG A 80 13.71 -9.02 24.48
C ARG A 80 12.40 -8.25 24.40
N VAL A 81 12.51 -6.93 24.44
CA VAL A 81 11.40 -6.01 24.20
C VAL A 81 11.69 -5.22 22.93
N LEU A 82 10.82 -5.39 21.95
CA LEU A 82 10.90 -4.75 20.65
C LEU A 82 9.94 -3.58 20.59
N LEU A 83 10.43 -2.43 20.16
CA LEU A 83 9.65 -1.24 19.85
C LEU A 83 9.47 -1.12 18.34
N HIS A 84 8.23 -1.09 17.90
CA HIS A 84 7.87 -1.05 16.49
C HIS A 84 7.19 0.27 16.15
N PHE A 85 7.48 0.77 14.96
CA PHE A 85 6.78 1.86 14.31
C PHE A 85 6.25 1.38 12.96
N GLY A 86 4.96 1.57 12.70
CA GLY A 86 4.36 1.24 11.41
C GLY A 86 4.86 2.16 10.29
N ALA A 87 4.98 3.46 10.55
CA ALA A 87 5.64 4.43 9.69
C ALA A 87 5.88 5.76 10.41
N VAL A 88 6.97 6.44 10.06
CA VAL A 88 7.32 7.80 10.51
C VAL A 88 7.84 8.59 9.32
N ASP A 89 7.15 9.64 8.91
CA ASP A 89 7.56 10.50 7.80
C ASP A 89 8.39 11.68 8.31
N TYR A 90 9.62 11.91 7.96
CA TYR A 90 10.42 11.17 6.99
C TYR A 90 11.66 10.50 7.64
N ALA A 91 12.39 11.23 8.47
CA ALA A 91 13.58 10.73 9.15
C ALA A 91 13.46 10.94 10.65
N CYS A 92 13.78 9.92 11.45
CA CYS A 92 13.64 10.00 12.89
C CYS A 92 14.84 9.44 13.65
N ALA A 93 15.01 9.92 14.88
CA ALA A 93 15.89 9.37 15.91
C ALA A 93 15.04 9.01 17.14
N VAL A 94 15.29 7.85 17.74
CA VAL A 94 14.53 7.31 18.86
C VAL A 94 15.43 7.11 20.08
N GLN A 95 15.00 7.61 21.23
CA GLN A 95 15.70 7.42 22.51
C GLN A 95 14.75 6.79 23.55
N VAL A 96 15.31 5.88 24.33
CA VAL A 96 14.67 5.30 25.51
C VAL A 96 15.52 5.60 26.73
N ASN A 97 14.92 6.21 27.77
CA ASN A 97 15.59 6.61 29.02
C ASN A 97 16.85 7.47 28.80
N GLY A 98 16.84 8.32 27.75
CA GLY A 98 17.95 9.19 27.40
C GLY A 98 19.03 8.53 26.53
N HIS A 99 18.95 7.26 26.22
CA HIS A 99 19.87 6.52 25.35
C HIS A 99 19.32 6.42 23.94
N LEU A 100 20.15 6.75 22.93
CA LEU A 100 19.80 6.53 21.52
C LEU A 100 19.71 5.02 21.25
N VAL A 101 18.54 4.55 20.81
CA VAL A 101 18.31 3.14 20.47
C VAL A 101 18.30 2.89 18.96
N GLY A 102 18.17 3.93 18.15
CA GLY A 102 18.23 3.85 16.70
C GLY A 102 17.53 5.01 16.01
N GLY A 103 17.35 4.86 14.71
CA GLY A 103 16.64 5.82 13.86
C GLY A 103 16.21 5.15 12.57
N HIS A 104 15.38 5.85 11.79
CA HIS A 104 14.87 5.39 10.51
C HIS A 104 14.83 6.53 9.51
N ARG A 105 14.89 6.18 8.22
CA ARG A 105 14.73 7.08 7.09
C ARG A 105 13.87 6.43 6.02
N GLY A 106 12.78 7.10 5.64
CA GLY A 106 11.75 6.62 4.74
C GLY A 106 10.37 6.73 5.37
N GLY A 107 9.43 7.43 4.69
CA GLY A 107 8.15 7.84 5.30
C GLY A 107 7.06 6.75 5.34
N TYR A 108 7.28 5.57 4.74
CA TYR A 108 6.20 4.63 4.47
C TYR A 108 6.40 3.21 5.00
N TRP A 109 7.60 2.88 5.47
CA TRP A 109 7.96 1.51 5.85
C TRP A 109 8.08 1.34 7.35
N PRO A 110 7.70 0.16 7.88
CA PRO A 110 7.85 -0.15 9.28
C PRO A 110 9.31 -0.39 9.65
N PHE A 111 9.64 -0.10 10.90
CA PHE A 111 10.93 -0.45 11.48
C PHE A 111 10.80 -0.88 12.93
N THR A 112 11.77 -1.65 13.41
CA THR A 112 11.81 -2.28 14.72
C THR A 112 13.13 -1.96 15.42
N LEU A 113 13.06 -1.66 16.71
CA LEU A 113 14.21 -1.37 17.58
C LEU A 113 14.17 -2.29 18.81
N ASP A 114 15.25 -2.99 19.09
CA ASP A 114 15.43 -3.69 20.37
C ASP A 114 15.78 -2.66 21.45
N ILE A 115 14.90 -2.53 22.44
CA ILE A 115 15.05 -1.56 23.53
C ILE A 115 15.37 -2.21 24.87
N THR A 116 15.60 -3.52 24.89
CA THR A 116 15.75 -4.34 26.11
C THR A 116 16.79 -3.77 27.07
N ALA A 117 17.97 -3.44 26.55
CA ALA A 117 19.10 -2.97 27.35
C ALA A 117 18.88 -1.58 27.98
N GLN A 118 17.93 -0.78 27.47
CA GLN A 118 17.65 0.57 27.93
C GLN A 118 16.46 0.67 28.89
N LEU A 119 15.80 -0.45 29.18
CA LEU A 119 14.64 -0.46 30.07
C LEU A 119 15.02 -0.37 31.55
N ASN A 120 14.23 0.39 32.31
CA ASN A 120 14.30 0.45 33.77
C ASN A 120 13.52 -0.71 34.42
N GLY A 121 13.86 -1.96 34.08
CA GLY A 121 13.14 -3.14 34.52
C GLY A 121 11.63 -3.07 34.19
N THR A 122 10.76 -3.33 35.16
CA THR A 122 9.30 -3.25 35.01
C THR A 122 8.73 -1.85 35.26
N GLY A 123 9.60 -0.87 35.52
CA GLY A 123 9.22 0.49 35.90
C GLY A 123 8.81 1.35 34.70
N ARG A 124 8.54 2.61 35.02
CA ARG A 124 8.20 3.64 34.04
C ARG A 124 9.42 3.99 33.17
N ASN A 125 9.29 3.87 31.87
CA ASN A 125 10.31 4.22 30.88
C ASN A 125 9.89 5.46 30.10
N SER A 126 10.88 6.25 29.66
CA SER A 126 10.70 7.46 28.86
C SER A 126 11.05 7.18 27.41
N LEU A 127 10.12 7.39 26.49
CA LEU A 127 10.33 7.31 25.04
C LEU A 127 10.33 8.72 24.46
N TRP A 128 11.37 9.08 23.72
CA TRP A 128 11.49 10.33 22.97
C TRP A 128 11.81 10.04 21.50
N VAL A 129 11.07 10.68 20.59
CA VAL A 129 11.28 10.58 19.14
C VAL A 129 11.44 11.98 18.57
N ALA A 130 12.50 12.22 17.80
CA ALA A 130 12.71 13.44 17.05
C ALA A 130 12.61 13.17 15.55
N VAL A 131 11.77 13.94 14.87
CA VAL A 131 11.45 13.73 13.45
C VAL A 131 11.75 14.98 12.65
N GLN A 132 12.29 14.80 11.45
CA GLN A 132 12.46 15.83 10.44
C GLN A 132 11.86 15.36 9.11
N ASP A 133 11.10 16.25 8.46
CA ASP A 133 10.53 16.00 7.15
C ASP A 133 10.73 17.22 6.24
N PRO A 134 11.50 17.09 5.14
CA PRO A 134 11.66 18.15 4.16
C PRO A 134 10.47 18.28 3.20
N THR A 135 9.52 17.34 3.19
CA THR A 135 8.38 17.26 2.27
C THR A 135 8.78 17.51 0.81
N GLY A 136 8.37 18.61 0.19
CA GLY A 136 8.68 18.95 -1.20
C GLY A 136 10.06 19.56 -1.46
N HIS A 137 10.92 19.72 -0.43
CA HIS A 137 12.27 20.29 -0.55
C HIS A 137 13.37 19.23 -0.58
N GLY A 138 13.01 17.95 -0.47
CA GLY A 138 13.92 16.81 -0.60
C GLY A 138 13.76 16.07 -1.92
N THR A 139 14.38 14.88 -1.98
CA THR A 139 14.28 13.94 -3.12
C THR A 139 13.62 12.62 -2.74
N GLN A 140 13.19 12.49 -1.49
CA GLN A 140 12.56 11.31 -0.93
C GLN A 140 11.21 10.99 -1.59
N ALA A 141 10.72 9.79 -1.36
CA ALA A 141 9.35 9.40 -1.64
C ALA A 141 8.38 10.28 -0.84
N ARG A 142 7.40 10.88 -1.51
CA ARG A 142 6.41 11.77 -0.89
C ARG A 142 5.02 11.67 -1.51
N GLY A 143 4.88 10.90 -2.60
CA GLY A 143 3.62 10.82 -3.34
C GLY A 143 3.14 12.19 -3.81
N LYS A 144 1.89 12.50 -3.53
CA LYS A 144 1.25 13.78 -3.89
C LYS A 144 1.32 14.85 -2.78
N GLN A 145 2.10 14.64 -1.73
CA GLN A 145 2.26 15.58 -0.63
C GLN A 145 2.94 16.88 -1.07
N THR A 146 2.45 18.00 -0.57
CA THR A 146 3.05 19.33 -0.80
C THR A 146 2.76 20.29 0.35
N LEU A 147 3.68 21.25 0.57
CA LEU A 147 3.44 22.37 1.50
C LEU A 147 2.47 23.43 0.94
N GLN A 148 2.14 23.35 -0.35
CA GLN A 148 1.22 24.26 -1.04
C GLN A 148 0.14 23.43 -1.77
N PRO A 149 -0.83 22.85 -1.04
CA PRO A 149 -1.84 21.99 -1.63
C PRO A 149 -2.73 22.72 -2.61
N GLY A 150 -3.18 22.00 -3.65
CA GLY A 150 -4.11 22.48 -4.65
C GLY A 150 -4.11 21.63 -5.92
N GLY A 151 -5.25 21.56 -6.60
CA GLY A 151 -5.45 20.69 -7.75
C GLY A 151 -5.28 19.22 -7.38
N MET A 152 -4.32 18.52 -8.01
CA MET A 152 -4.02 17.12 -7.76
C MET A 152 -2.94 16.87 -6.68
N PHE A 153 -2.52 17.92 -5.96
CA PHE A 153 -1.56 17.82 -4.85
C PHE A 153 -2.24 18.12 -3.53
N TYR A 154 -1.91 17.35 -2.50
CA TYR A 154 -2.61 17.33 -1.24
C TYR A 154 -1.72 17.81 -0.08
N PRO A 155 -2.31 18.12 1.10
CA PRO A 155 -1.55 18.56 2.25
C PRO A 155 -0.40 17.62 2.58
N ALA A 156 0.73 18.21 2.99
CA ALA A 156 1.83 17.50 3.59
C ALA A 156 1.40 16.82 4.88
N GLN A 157 2.05 15.73 5.23
CA GLN A 157 1.94 15.12 6.54
C GLN A 157 3.33 14.70 7.01
N SER A 158 3.58 14.78 8.30
CA SER A 158 4.88 14.52 8.88
C SER A 158 4.78 13.70 10.17
N GLY A 159 5.87 13.07 10.57
CA GLY A 159 5.93 12.38 11.85
C GLY A 159 5.28 11.00 11.87
N ILE A 160 4.88 10.58 13.07
CA ILE A 160 4.28 9.26 13.30
C ILE A 160 2.86 9.25 12.75
N TRP A 161 2.59 8.43 11.71
CA TRP A 161 1.27 8.34 11.10
C TRP A 161 0.69 6.92 11.04
N GLN A 162 1.46 5.92 11.52
CA GLN A 162 0.98 4.55 11.74
C GLN A 162 1.25 4.14 13.18
N THR A 163 0.60 3.05 13.61
CA THR A 163 0.65 2.54 14.99
C THR A 163 2.09 2.37 15.49
N VAL A 164 2.28 2.73 16.76
CA VAL A 164 3.49 2.42 17.54
C VAL A 164 3.13 1.37 18.57
N TRP A 165 3.94 0.30 18.71
CA TRP A 165 3.64 -0.78 19.65
C TRP A 165 4.90 -1.47 20.17
N LEU A 166 4.71 -2.25 21.22
CA LEU A 166 5.73 -3.08 21.85
C LEU A 166 5.36 -4.55 21.72
N GLU A 167 6.37 -5.40 21.58
CA GLU A 167 6.28 -6.85 21.71
C GLU A 167 7.35 -7.33 22.67
N ARG A 168 7.02 -8.34 23.52
CA ARG A 168 8.01 -9.11 24.25
C ARG A 168 8.22 -10.42 23.50
N VAL A 169 9.48 -10.75 23.18
CA VAL A 169 9.86 -11.94 22.44
C VAL A 169 10.94 -12.72 23.20
N PRO A 170 11.14 -14.00 22.94
CA PRO A 170 12.28 -14.78 23.47
C PRO A 170 13.62 -14.15 23.08
N GLU A 171 14.74 -14.61 23.67
CA GLU A 171 16.09 -14.19 23.27
C GLU A 171 16.36 -14.45 21.78
N ASN A 172 15.93 -15.62 21.31
CA ASN A 172 15.90 -15.93 19.90
C ASN A 172 14.46 -15.92 19.40
N TYR A 173 14.18 -15.10 18.40
CA TYR A 173 12.83 -14.88 17.88
C TYR A 173 12.84 -14.77 16.35
N ILE A 174 11.68 -14.98 15.74
CA ILE A 174 11.47 -14.82 14.30
C ILE A 174 11.45 -13.32 13.98
N GLN A 175 12.45 -12.84 13.24
CA GLN A 175 12.54 -11.43 12.82
C GLN A 175 11.67 -11.15 11.61
N SER A 176 11.60 -12.10 10.68
CA SER A 176 10.79 -11.96 9.47
C SER A 176 10.32 -13.31 8.94
N LEU A 177 9.18 -13.26 8.23
CA LEU A 177 8.62 -14.39 7.49
C LEU A 177 8.51 -14.04 6.01
N THR A 178 8.87 -15.02 5.18
CA THR A 178 8.51 -15.03 3.76
C THR A 178 7.60 -16.22 3.52
N VAL A 179 6.37 -15.95 3.09
CA VAL A 179 5.39 -16.99 2.78
C VAL A 179 5.17 -16.99 1.27
N THR A 180 5.52 -18.10 0.62
CA THR A 180 5.45 -18.24 -0.84
C THR A 180 4.51 -19.39 -1.21
N PRO A 181 3.24 -19.10 -1.50
CA PRO A 181 2.29 -20.09 -1.99
C PRO A 181 2.56 -20.43 -3.46
N ASP A 182 2.47 -21.72 -3.79
CA ASP A 182 2.48 -22.23 -5.17
C ASP A 182 1.11 -22.84 -5.49
N TYR A 183 0.39 -22.18 -6.40
CA TYR A 183 -0.94 -22.60 -6.84
C TYR A 183 -0.92 -23.94 -7.59
N ASP A 184 0.06 -24.10 -8.50
CA ASP A 184 0.13 -25.29 -9.37
C ASP A 184 0.59 -26.53 -8.59
N ALA A 185 1.60 -26.38 -7.73
CA ALA A 185 2.07 -27.43 -6.84
C ALA A 185 1.15 -27.68 -5.64
N ARG A 186 0.28 -26.75 -5.31
CA ARG A 186 -0.56 -26.75 -4.10
C ARG A 186 0.29 -26.85 -2.84
N THR A 187 1.32 -26.02 -2.77
CA THR A 187 2.22 -25.94 -1.63
C THR A 187 2.27 -24.53 -1.07
N VAL A 188 2.78 -24.39 0.14
CA VAL A 188 3.24 -23.14 0.69
C VAL A 188 4.62 -23.34 1.30
N THR A 189 5.58 -22.57 0.82
CA THR A 189 6.93 -22.52 1.41
C THR A 189 7.01 -21.37 2.37
N VAL A 190 7.40 -21.65 3.60
CA VAL A 190 7.58 -20.69 4.69
C VAL A 190 9.07 -20.59 5.01
N LYS A 191 9.65 -19.40 4.82
CA LYS A 191 11.01 -19.10 5.27
C LYS A 191 10.93 -18.17 6.47
N ALA A 192 11.64 -18.52 7.53
CA ALA A 192 11.79 -17.68 8.71
C ALA A 192 13.25 -17.29 8.90
N HIS A 193 13.49 -15.99 9.12
CA HIS A 193 14.79 -15.49 9.57
C HIS A 193 14.71 -15.20 11.06
N THR A 194 15.68 -15.72 11.85
CA THR A 194 15.70 -15.58 13.30
C THR A 194 16.79 -14.62 13.78
N SER A 195 16.68 -14.16 15.02
CA SER A 195 17.58 -13.16 15.60
C SER A 195 18.97 -13.67 15.95
N ALA A 196 19.18 -14.99 15.99
CA ALA A 196 20.45 -15.59 16.36
C ALA A 196 20.80 -16.80 15.48
N PRO A 197 22.10 -17.11 15.28
CA PRO A 197 22.55 -18.33 14.60
C PRO A 197 21.98 -19.59 15.27
N GLY A 198 21.62 -20.57 14.48
CA GLY A 198 20.99 -21.82 14.95
C GLY A 198 19.54 -21.67 15.40
N GLY A 199 18.99 -20.45 15.35
CA GLY A 199 17.64 -20.18 15.85
C GLY A 199 16.52 -20.75 15.01
N ALA A 200 16.78 -21.05 13.75
CA ALA A 200 15.82 -21.64 12.83
C ALA A 200 15.91 -23.17 12.73
N ALA A 201 16.81 -23.82 13.48
CA ALA A 201 17.07 -25.25 13.39
C ALA A 201 15.83 -26.12 13.67
N ASN A 202 14.88 -25.64 14.44
CA ASN A 202 13.64 -26.35 14.77
C ASN A 202 12.41 -25.53 14.34
N LEU A 203 12.44 -25.01 13.12
CA LEU A 203 11.29 -24.31 12.54
C LEU A 203 10.15 -25.30 12.30
N TRP A 204 8.94 -24.94 12.71
CA TRP A 204 7.74 -25.68 12.40
C TRP A 204 6.63 -24.75 11.87
N ALA A 205 5.74 -25.31 11.08
CA ALA A 205 4.60 -24.58 10.56
C ALA A 205 3.34 -25.46 10.54
N VAL A 206 2.20 -24.83 10.80
CA VAL A 206 0.88 -25.46 10.80
C VAL A 206 -0.07 -24.62 9.97
N VAL A 207 -0.74 -25.27 9.00
CA VAL A 207 -1.78 -24.65 8.17
C VAL A 207 -3.15 -25.12 8.62
N ARG A 208 -4.10 -24.17 8.74
CA ARG A 208 -5.49 -24.47 9.04
C ARG A 208 -6.42 -23.89 7.99
N ALA A 209 -7.49 -24.63 7.72
CA ALA A 209 -8.60 -24.18 6.89
C ALA A 209 -9.90 -24.25 7.70
N GLY A 210 -10.53 -23.07 7.95
CA GLY A 210 -11.74 -23.02 8.76
C GLY A 210 -11.56 -23.60 10.18
N GLY A 211 -10.39 -23.43 10.78
CA GLY A 211 -10.03 -23.92 12.12
C GLY A 211 -9.54 -25.37 12.17
N VAL A 212 -9.63 -26.12 11.05
CA VAL A 212 -9.14 -27.51 10.96
C VAL A 212 -7.70 -27.52 10.50
N THR A 213 -6.80 -28.22 11.22
CA THR A 213 -5.42 -28.47 10.78
C THR A 213 -5.42 -29.35 9.55
N ILE A 214 -4.82 -28.88 8.45
CA ILE A 214 -4.80 -29.56 7.15
C ILE A 214 -3.41 -29.93 6.68
N ALA A 215 -2.38 -29.28 7.22
CA ALA A 215 -0.98 -29.61 7.00
C ALA A 215 -0.14 -29.12 8.18
N GLU A 216 0.88 -29.89 8.54
CA GLU A 216 1.90 -29.51 9.52
C GLU A 216 3.22 -30.16 9.12
N ASP A 217 4.31 -29.46 9.31
CA ASP A 217 5.64 -29.98 9.01
C ASP A 217 6.72 -29.19 9.77
N TRP A 218 7.92 -29.77 9.77
CA TRP A 218 9.12 -29.24 10.43
C TRP A 218 10.19 -28.96 9.37
N GLY A 219 10.92 -27.87 9.54
CA GLY A 219 12.08 -27.56 8.71
C GLY A 219 13.27 -28.50 8.98
N SER A 220 14.30 -28.37 8.17
CA SER A 220 15.51 -29.19 8.34
C SER A 220 16.30 -28.81 9.61
N ASP A 221 16.85 -29.79 10.30
CA ASP A 221 17.68 -29.62 11.51
C ASP A 221 19.02 -28.90 11.24
N GLU A 222 19.40 -28.70 9.98
CA GLU A 222 20.67 -28.08 9.56
C GLU A 222 20.56 -26.55 9.36
N ALA A 223 19.42 -25.94 9.66
CA ALA A 223 19.20 -24.50 9.45
C ALA A 223 20.01 -23.64 10.42
N ASP A 224 20.64 -22.59 9.91
CA ASP A 224 21.33 -21.56 10.71
C ASP A 224 20.34 -20.48 11.19
N GLN A 225 20.47 -19.23 10.75
CA GLN A 225 19.50 -18.16 11.03
C GLN A 225 18.25 -18.26 10.16
N ASP A 226 18.39 -18.83 8.96
CA ASP A 226 17.32 -19.01 7.99
C ASP A 226 16.81 -20.45 7.99
N GLY A 227 15.55 -20.65 8.32
CA GLY A 227 14.85 -21.93 8.23
C GLY A 227 13.80 -21.91 7.15
N GLU A 228 13.55 -23.07 6.56
CA GLU A 228 12.55 -23.26 5.52
C GLU A 228 11.72 -24.51 5.76
N VAL A 229 10.41 -24.42 5.57
CA VAL A 229 9.50 -25.56 5.58
C VAL A 229 8.49 -25.42 4.44
N THR A 230 8.21 -26.53 3.74
CA THR A 230 7.25 -26.58 2.65
C THR A 230 6.10 -27.52 3.00
N LEU A 231 4.88 -26.98 3.07
CA LEU A 231 3.67 -27.73 3.38
C LEU A 231 2.86 -28.00 2.13
N HIS A 232 2.32 -29.22 2.00
CA HIS A 232 1.45 -29.61 0.90
C HIS A 232 -0.02 -29.52 1.30
N ILE A 233 -0.83 -28.87 0.45
CA ILE A 233 -2.27 -28.74 0.64
C ILE A 233 -2.97 -29.84 -0.15
N ALA A 234 -3.65 -30.74 0.53
CA ALA A 234 -4.39 -31.83 -0.08
C ALA A 234 -5.52 -31.28 -0.99
N LYS A 235 -5.87 -32.04 -2.04
CA LYS A 235 -6.81 -31.58 -3.07
C LYS A 235 -8.18 -31.18 -2.51
N GLU A 236 -8.66 -31.87 -1.49
CA GLU A 236 -9.94 -31.60 -0.81
C GLU A 236 -9.95 -30.29 -0.02
N TYR A 237 -8.78 -29.74 0.30
CA TYR A 237 -8.59 -28.47 1.00
C TYR A 237 -8.04 -27.36 0.08
N PHE A 238 -8.04 -27.59 -1.22
CA PHE A 238 -7.57 -26.61 -2.20
C PHE A 238 -8.66 -25.60 -2.52
N PHE A 239 -8.64 -24.45 -1.86
CA PHE A 239 -9.56 -23.33 -2.02
C PHE A 239 -8.84 -22.09 -2.58
N PRO A 240 -8.75 -21.95 -3.92
CA PRO A 240 -8.08 -20.81 -4.53
C PRO A 240 -8.75 -19.48 -4.18
N TRP A 241 -7.93 -18.50 -3.88
CA TRP A 241 -8.37 -17.13 -3.64
C TRP A 241 -8.82 -16.48 -4.95
N SER A 242 -9.95 -15.80 -4.91
CA SER A 242 -10.41 -14.93 -5.98
C SER A 242 -11.26 -13.80 -5.41
N PRO A 243 -11.58 -12.75 -6.19
CA PRO A 243 -12.52 -11.73 -5.76
C PRO A 243 -13.89 -12.27 -5.30
N ASP A 244 -14.35 -13.36 -5.87
CA ASP A 244 -15.66 -13.96 -5.52
C ASP A 244 -15.56 -14.97 -4.37
N THR A 245 -14.39 -15.56 -4.16
CA THR A 245 -14.11 -16.54 -3.11
C THR A 245 -12.77 -16.24 -2.44
N PRO A 246 -12.69 -15.20 -1.58
CA PRO A 246 -11.43 -14.74 -0.99
C PRO A 246 -11.01 -15.59 0.21
N PHE A 247 -10.73 -16.87 -0.05
CA PHE A 247 -10.34 -17.82 1.00
C PHE A 247 -8.92 -17.57 1.48
N LEU A 248 -8.75 -17.44 2.80
CA LEU A 248 -7.46 -17.33 3.47
C LEU A 248 -7.22 -18.56 4.36
N TYR A 249 -6.03 -19.12 4.25
CA TYR A 249 -5.57 -20.16 5.16
C TYR A 249 -4.89 -19.51 6.36
N ASP A 250 -5.19 -19.98 7.58
CA ASP A 250 -4.45 -19.60 8.76
C ASP A 250 -3.10 -20.33 8.77
N LEU A 251 -2.03 -19.60 9.10
CA LEU A 251 -0.67 -20.12 9.22
C LEU A 251 -0.14 -19.79 10.61
N THR A 252 0.34 -20.80 11.31
CA THR A 252 1.10 -20.64 12.56
C THR A 252 2.50 -21.13 12.33
N VAL A 253 3.49 -20.31 12.67
CA VAL A 253 4.91 -20.62 12.51
C VAL A 253 5.59 -20.45 13.86
N GLY A 254 6.44 -21.39 14.23
CA GLY A 254 7.20 -21.28 15.47
C GLY A 254 8.58 -21.91 15.37
N THR A 255 9.42 -21.56 16.34
CA THR A 255 10.74 -22.14 16.52
C THR A 255 10.82 -22.79 17.89
N THR A 256 11.54 -23.90 18.01
CA THR A 256 11.86 -24.54 19.27
C THR A 256 13.36 -24.47 19.53
N GLN A 257 13.78 -24.26 20.76
CA GLN A 257 15.20 -24.19 21.10
C GLN A 257 15.51 -25.20 22.22
N GLY A 258 16.09 -26.34 21.83
CA GLY A 258 16.51 -27.39 22.75
C GLY A 258 15.36 -27.99 23.60
N GLU A 259 15.71 -28.46 24.80
CA GLU A 259 14.74 -29.00 25.77
C GLU A 259 14.04 -27.91 26.60
N GLU A 260 14.41 -26.64 26.44
CA GLU A 260 13.83 -25.52 27.17
C GLU A 260 12.63 -24.92 26.44
N GLU A 261 11.52 -24.72 27.18
CA GLU A 261 10.19 -24.32 26.68
C GLU A 261 10.06 -22.85 26.22
N GLN A 262 11.10 -22.20 25.73
CA GLN A 262 10.97 -20.84 25.20
C GLN A 262 10.88 -20.85 23.67
N PHE A 263 9.65 -20.79 23.19
CA PHE A 263 9.33 -20.77 21.77
C PHE A 263 8.94 -19.37 21.33
N ASP A 264 9.37 -18.92 20.16
CA ASP A 264 8.67 -17.85 19.47
C ASP A 264 7.59 -18.45 18.57
N THR A 265 6.40 -17.89 18.64
CA THR A 265 5.28 -18.29 17.80
C THR A 265 4.66 -17.05 17.19
N VAL A 266 4.48 -17.09 15.89
CA VAL A 266 3.83 -16.04 15.11
C VAL A 266 2.65 -16.62 14.33
N HIS A 267 1.57 -15.83 14.26
CA HIS A 267 0.38 -16.13 13.49
C HIS A 267 0.36 -15.29 12.22
N SER A 268 0.10 -15.95 11.11
CA SER A 268 0.04 -15.36 9.79
C SER A 268 -1.14 -15.94 9.01
N TYR A 269 -1.21 -15.62 7.73
CA TYR A 269 -2.14 -16.20 6.79
C TYR A 269 -1.57 -16.16 5.38
N PHE A 270 -2.14 -16.93 4.47
CA PHE A 270 -1.83 -16.88 3.05
C PHE A 270 -3.02 -17.30 2.20
N ALA A 271 -2.88 -17.17 0.90
CA ALA A 271 -3.84 -17.72 -0.05
C ALA A 271 -3.13 -18.34 -1.25
N LEU A 272 -3.74 -19.38 -1.81
CA LEU A 272 -3.29 -20.00 -3.06
C LEU A 272 -3.95 -19.27 -4.23
N ARG A 273 -3.13 -18.65 -5.07
CA ARG A 273 -3.59 -17.95 -6.26
C ARG A 273 -2.45 -17.82 -7.27
N LYS A 274 -2.80 -17.63 -8.56
CA LYS A 274 -1.85 -17.47 -9.66
C LYS A 274 -2.29 -16.36 -10.59
N TRP A 275 -1.43 -15.36 -10.77
CA TRP A 275 -1.60 -14.31 -11.78
C TRP A 275 -0.86 -14.68 -13.07
N SER A 276 -1.47 -14.40 -14.22
CA SER A 276 -0.84 -14.56 -15.52
C SER A 276 -1.50 -13.69 -16.58
N CYS A 277 -0.87 -13.61 -17.76
CA CYS A 277 -1.46 -13.05 -18.96
C CYS A 277 -1.51 -14.16 -20.02
N ALA A 278 -2.70 -14.47 -20.53
CA ALA A 278 -2.89 -15.52 -21.52
C ALA A 278 -3.92 -15.12 -22.59
N PRO A 279 -3.82 -15.65 -23.81
CA PRO A 279 -4.81 -15.40 -24.84
C PRO A 279 -6.18 -16.05 -24.50
N ASP A 280 -7.26 -15.30 -24.75
CA ASP A 280 -8.62 -15.84 -24.75
C ASP A 280 -8.85 -16.75 -25.98
N ALA A 281 -10.04 -17.32 -26.12
CA ALA A 281 -10.39 -18.19 -27.25
C ALA A 281 -10.24 -17.53 -28.63
N ARG A 282 -10.17 -16.21 -28.67
CA ARG A 282 -9.98 -15.40 -29.88
C ARG A 282 -8.52 -14.98 -30.13
N GLY A 283 -7.59 -15.44 -29.28
CA GLY A 283 -6.18 -15.08 -29.34
C GLY A 283 -5.84 -13.71 -28.77
N VAL A 284 -6.75 -13.06 -28.03
CA VAL A 284 -6.55 -11.74 -27.43
C VAL A 284 -6.04 -11.92 -26.00
N LEU A 285 -4.90 -11.27 -25.66
CA LEU A 285 -4.33 -11.35 -24.30
C LEU A 285 -5.27 -10.76 -23.26
N ARG A 286 -5.43 -11.51 -22.15
CA ARG A 286 -6.24 -11.16 -21.00
C ARG A 286 -5.46 -11.33 -19.70
N PHE A 287 -5.79 -10.56 -18.68
CA PHE A 287 -5.40 -10.90 -17.32
C PHE A 287 -6.09 -12.18 -16.92
N CYS A 288 -5.34 -13.08 -16.30
CA CYS A 288 -5.85 -14.33 -15.77
C CYS A 288 -5.55 -14.45 -14.29
N LEU A 289 -6.53 -14.92 -13.55
CA LEU A 289 -6.40 -15.36 -12.17
C LEU A 289 -6.79 -16.84 -12.09
N ASN A 290 -5.88 -17.66 -11.54
CA ASN A 290 -6.07 -19.10 -11.43
C ASN A 290 -6.40 -19.73 -12.81
N ASP A 291 -5.63 -19.35 -13.82
CA ASP A 291 -5.72 -19.76 -15.23
C ASP A 291 -7.03 -19.37 -15.95
N LYS A 292 -7.85 -18.51 -15.34
CA LYS A 292 -9.10 -18.04 -15.94
C LYS A 292 -9.03 -16.55 -16.27
N PRO A 293 -9.44 -16.12 -17.47
CA PRO A 293 -9.55 -14.71 -17.80
C PRO A 293 -10.45 -13.96 -16.81
N ILE A 294 -10.01 -12.80 -16.36
CA ILE A 294 -10.73 -11.95 -15.42
C ILE A 294 -10.78 -10.50 -15.92
N LEU A 295 -11.92 -9.85 -15.76
CA LEU A 295 -12.03 -8.41 -15.87
C LEU A 295 -11.67 -7.76 -14.53
N LEU A 296 -10.60 -6.99 -14.52
CA LEU A 296 -10.27 -6.15 -13.38
C LEU A 296 -10.98 -4.81 -13.56
N ASN A 297 -11.98 -4.55 -12.71
CA ASN A 297 -12.77 -3.31 -12.76
C ASN A 297 -12.68 -2.60 -11.42
N GLY A 298 -12.04 -1.44 -11.39
CA GLY A 298 -11.68 -0.77 -10.15
C GLY A 298 -11.63 0.73 -10.18
N LEU A 299 -11.08 1.26 -9.10
CA LEU A 299 -11.00 2.68 -8.78
C LEU A 299 -9.55 3.05 -8.42
N LEU A 300 -9.16 4.27 -8.78
CA LEU A 300 -7.95 4.91 -8.29
C LEU A 300 -8.18 5.36 -6.84
N ASP A 301 -7.30 4.98 -5.93
CA ASP A 301 -7.42 5.29 -4.51
C ASP A 301 -6.19 6.04 -4.01
N GLN A 302 -6.39 7.28 -3.60
CA GLN A 302 -5.34 8.17 -3.06
C GLN A 302 -5.04 7.90 -1.58
N GLY A 303 -5.95 7.26 -0.85
CA GLY A 303 -5.77 6.92 0.56
C GLY A 303 -5.74 8.09 1.54
N TYR A 304 -6.46 9.18 1.27
CA TYR A 304 -6.57 10.34 2.17
C TYR A 304 -7.90 10.36 2.91
N TRP A 305 -7.86 10.81 4.15
CA TRP A 305 -9.01 10.97 5.05
C TRP A 305 -9.13 12.43 5.50
N PRO A 306 -10.34 13.00 5.59
CA PRO A 306 -10.49 14.44 5.88
C PRO A 306 -9.99 14.83 7.28
N GLU A 307 -10.10 13.92 8.28
CA GLU A 307 -9.67 14.19 9.64
C GLU A 307 -8.21 13.84 9.89
N GLY A 308 -7.68 12.80 9.20
CA GLY A 308 -6.42 12.15 9.53
C GLY A 308 -5.37 12.14 8.41
N LEU A 309 -5.63 12.75 7.26
CA LEU A 309 -4.79 12.68 6.05
C LEU A 309 -4.51 11.20 5.68
N TYR A 310 -3.30 10.71 5.86
CA TYR A 310 -2.96 9.31 5.58
C TYR A 310 -3.51 8.31 6.60
N THR A 311 -3.86 8.77 7.79
CA THR A 311 -4.30 7.90 8.89
C THR A 311 -5.82 7.82 8.92
N PRO A 312 -6.42 6.62 8.76
CA PRO A 312 -7.86 6.45 8.84
C PRO A 312 -8.38 6.71 10.25
N PRO A 313 -9.66 7.08 10.41
CA PRO A 313 -10.24 7.33 11.73
C PRO A 313 -10.41 6.05 12.57
N SER A 314 -10.56 4.89 11.93
CA SER A 314 -10.63 3.58 12.58
C SER A 314 -10.45 2.45 11.56
N ASP A 315 -10.14 1.26 12.05
CA ASP A 315 -10.10 0.03 11.25
C ASP A 315 -11.47 -0.30 10.64
N ALA A 316 -12.54 -0.11 11.39
CA ALA A 316 -13.91 -0.30 10.92
C ALA A 316 -14.31 0.70 9.80
N ALA A 317 -13.72 1.90 9.76
CA ALA A 317 -13.96 2.84 8.67
C ALA A 317 -13.31 2.34 7.37
N VAL A 318 -12.12 1.77 7.45
CA VAL A 318 -11.43 1.13 6.30
C VAL A 318 -12.26 -0.06 5.78
N GLU A 319 -12.66 -0.97 6.67
CA GLU A 319 -13.44 -2.15 6.28
C GLU A 319 -14.77 -1.76 5.62
N ARG A 320 -15.44 -0.72 6.11
CA ARG A 320 -16.68 -0.20 5.53
C ARG A 320 -16.47 0.36 4.13
N GLU A 321 -15.46 1.24 3.93
CA GLU A 321 -15.14 1.80 2.62
C GLU A 321 -14.90 0.69 1.59
N LEU A 322 -14.04 -0.27 1.93
CA LEU A 322 -13.71 -1.40 1.06
C LEU A 322 -14.94 -2.30 0.77
N SER A 323 -15.79 -2.52 1.77
CA SER A 323 -17.04 -3.28 1.60
C SER A 323 -18.02 -2.56 0.68
N GLU A 324 -18.13 -1.23 0.75
CA GLU A 324 -18.97 -0.44 -0.15
C GLU A 324 -18.43 -0.45 -1.59
N VAL A 325 -17.13 -0.39 -1.79
CA VAL A 325 -16.49 -0.57 -3.11
C VAL A 325 -16.89 -1.92 -3.72
N LYS A 326 -16.78 -2.98 -2.93
CA LYS A 326 -17.19 -4.34 -3.33
C LYS A 326 -18.67 -4.41 -3.65
N ALA A 327 -19.53 -3.81 -2.82
CA ALA A 327 -20.99 -3.78 -3.00
C ALA A 327 -21.43 -2.99 -4.25
N LEU A 328 -20.59 -2.08 -4.77
CA LEU A 328 -20.81 -1.40 -6.04
C LEU A 328 -20.42 -2.27 -7.26
N GLY A 329 -19.83 -3.46 -7.05
CA GLY A 329 -19.42 -4.38 -8.10
C GLY A 329 -18.02 -4.16 -8.64
N TYR A 330 -17.17 -3.45 -7.92
CA TYR A 330 -15.75 -3.35 -8.21
C TYR A 330 -14.98 -4.51 -7.56
N ASN A 331 -13.88 -4.91 -8.19
CA ASN A 331 -13.00 -5.97 -7.70
C ASN A 331 -11.52 -5.56 -7.66
N LEU A 332 -11.22 -4.30 -7.95
CA LEU A 332 -9.86 -3.76 -8.03
C LEU A 332 -9.79 -2.39 -7.35
N LEU A 333 -8.71 -2.14 -6.65
CA LEU A 333 -8.25 -0.80 -6.26
C LEU A 333 -6.81 -0.60 -6.76
N ARG A 334 -6.54 0.51 -7.43
CA ARG A 334 -5.18 0.95 -7.68
C ARG A 334 -4.80 1.94 -6.60
N LYS A 335 -3.93 1.50 -5.67
CA LYS A 335 -3.40 2.34 -4.60
C LYS A 335 -2.35 3.27 -5.17
N HIS A 336 -2.72 4.54 -5.28
CA HIS A 336 -1.94 5.52 -6.03
C HIS A 336 -0.96 6.26 -5.14
N ALA A 337 0.34 5.99 -5.41
CA ALA A 337 1.50 6.67 -4.84
C ALA A 337 1.53 6.74 -3.29
N LYS A 338 0.94 5.75 -2.62
CA LYS A 338 0.92 5.60 -1.16
C LYS A 338 1.05 4.12 -0.78
N ILE A 339 1.72 3.84 0.34
CA ILE A 339 1.71 2.54 0.99
C ILE A 339 0.83 2.64 2.23
N GLU A 340 -0.20 1.81 2.30
CA GLU A 340 -1.14 1.78 3.42
C GLU A 340 -0.60 1.00 4.61
N PRO A 341 -1.16 1.17 5.83
CA PRO A 341 -0.98 0.22 6.90
C PRO A 341 -1.37 -1.20 6.47
N GLN A 342 -0.64 -2.22 6.93
CA GLN A 342 -0.87 -3.61 6.51
C GLN A 342 -2.31 -4.10 6.74
N ARG A 343 -3.04 -3.51 7.70
CA ARG A 343 -4.45 -3.82 7.93
C ARG A 343 -5.35 -3.48 6.76
N TRP A 344 -5.05 -2.44 5.99
CA TRP A 344 -5.79 -2.10 4.78
C TRP A 344 -5.69 -3.23 3.73
N TYR A 345 -4.49 -3.76 3.51
CA TYR A 345 -4.29 -4.91 2.61
C TYR A 345 -4.96 -6.17 3.14
N TYR A 346 -4.90 -6.42 4.45
CA TYR A 346 -5.60 -7.53 5.09
C TYR A 346 -7.12 -7.49 4.86
N HIS A 347 -7.74 -6.31 4.93
CA HIS A 347 -9.14 -6.16 4.57
C HIS A 347 -9.39 -6.42 3.08
N CYS A 348 -8.50 -5.98 2.19
CA CYS A 348 -8.57 -6.32 0.76
C CYS A 348 -8.44 -7.83 0.55
N ASP A 349 -7.52 -8.51 1.25
CA ASP A 349 -7.36 -9.97 1.21
C ASP A 349 -8.64 -10.70 1.60
N LYS A 350 -9.28 -10.26 2.69
CA LYS A 350 -10.53 -10.84 3.20
C LYS A 350 -11.76 -10.57 2.32
N LEU A 351 -11.84 -9.39 1.74
CA LEU A 351 -13.00 -8.96 0.96
C LEU A 351 -12.88 -9.36 -0.52
N GLY A 352 -11.72 -9.83 -0.97
CA GLY A 352 -11.49 -10.18 -2.36
C GLY A 352 -11.40 -8.93 -3.26
N LEU A 353 -10.68 -7.91 -2.82
CA LEU A 353 -10.32 -6.75 -3.63
C LEU A 353 -8.88 -6.91 -4.11
N VAL A 354 -8.70 -6.96 -5.41
CA VAL A 354 -7.35 -6.94 -6.01
C VAL A 354 -6.72 -5.57 -5.81
N VAL A 355 -5.42 -5.53 -5.56
CA VAL A 355 -4.68 -4.28 -5.41
C VAL A 355 -3.62 -4.17 -6.51
N TRP A 356 -3.63 -3.07 -7.24
CA TRP A 356 -2.49 -2.60 -8.00
C TRP A 356 -1.77 -1.58 -7.14
N GLN A 357 -0.51 -1.86 -6.82
CA GLN A 357 0.28 -1.06 -5.90
C GLN A 357 1.27 -0.20 -6.65
N ASP A 358 1.04 1.10 -6.65
CA ASP A 358 2.02 2.06 -7.15
C ASP A 358 3.16 2.22 -6.12
N MET A 359 4.40 2.26 -6.61
CA MET A 359 5.52 2.74 -5.79
C MET A 359 5.33 4.23 -5.48
N VAL A 360 5.76 4.64 -4.31
CA VAL A 360 5.62 6.05 -3.92
C VAL A 360 6.60 6.89 -4.74
N ASN A 361 6.06 7.78 -5.53
CA ASN A 361 6.89 8.67 -6.34
C ASN A 361 7.58 9.75 -5.48
N GLY A 362 8.71 10.22 -5.97
CA GLY A 362 9.55 11.23 -5.32
C GLY A 362 10.58 11.77 -6.32
N GLY A 363 11.62 12.40 -5.79
CA GLY A 363 12.64 13.04 -6.59
C GLY A 363 12.67 14.55 -6.36
N SER A 364 13.47 15.29 -7.11
CA SER A 364 13.54 16.74 -7.02
C SER A 364 12.19 17.40 -7.40
N LYS A 365 12.14 18.73 -7.35
CA LYS A 365 10.93 19.48 -7.76
C LYS A 365 10.48 19.07 -9.15
N TYR A 366 9.21 18.68 -9.30
CA TYR A 366 8.66 18.25 -10.57
C TYR A 366 8.60 19.39 -11.59
N ASN A 367 9.05 19.10 -12.81
CA ASN A 367 8.87 19.97 -13.96
C ASN A 367 7.47 19.77 -14.54
N LEU A 368 6.46 20.40 -13.96
CA LEU A 368 5.05 20.22 -14.34
C LEU A 368 4.80 20.52 -15.81
N TRP A 369 5.54 21.48 -16.39
CA TRP A 369 5.40 21.79 -17.81
C TRP A 369 5.77 20.59 -18.68
N PHE A 370 6.85 19.88 -18.32
CA PHE A 370 7.33 18.72 -19.06
C PHE A 370 6.49 17.46 -18.77
N VAL A 371 6.34 17.08 -17.49
CA VAL A 371 5.70 15.81 -17.11
C VAL A 371 4.17 15.84 -17.20
N THR A 372 3.53 17.03 -17.19
CA THR A 372 2.08 17.15 -17.24
C THR A 372 1.60 17.81 -18.54
N TYR A 373 1.94 19.10 -18.75
CA TYR A 373 1.34 19.85 -19.87
C TYR A 373 1.81 19.37 -21.23
N LEU A 374 3.12 19.27 -21.45
CA LEU A 374 3.67 18.82 -22.73
C LEU A 374 3.25 17.39 -23.03
N THR A 375 3.25 16.53 -22.02
CA THR A 375 2.92 15.12 -22.18
C THR A 375 1.46 14.93 -22.56
N ASN A 376 0.52 15.64 -21.92
CA ASN A 376 -0.89 15.59 -22.32
C ASN A 376 -1.14 16.04 -23.76
N VAL A 377 -0.41 17.07 -24.23
CA VAL A 377 -0.56 17.59 -25.62
C VAL A 377 0.07 16.64 -26.64
N LEU A 378 1.22 16.03 -26.32
CA LEU A 378 2.00 15.18 -27.22
C LEU A 378 1.97 13.70 -26.82
N GLN A 379 0.92 13.23 -26.18
CA GLN A 379 0.79 11.89 -25.60
C GLN A 379 1.32 10.74 -26.49
N PRO A 380 0.98 10.63 -27.79
CA PRO A 380 1.49 9.52 -28.62
C PRO A 380 3.01 9.52 -28.82
N LEU A 381 3.63 10.69 -28.75
CA LEU A 381 5.08 10.86 -28.87
C LEU A 381 5.76 10.57 -27.53
N MET A 382 5.24 11.16 -26.46
CA MET A 382 5.80 11.05 -25.11
C MET A 382 5.72 9.62 -24.57
N ARG A 383 4.68 8.85 -24.94
CA ARG A 383 4.57 7.41 -24.59
C ARG A 383 5.76 6.60 -25.09
N ARG A 384 6.35 6.96 -26.24
CA ARG A 384 7.48 6.25 -26.88
C ARG A 384 8.83 6.89 -26.57
N LEU A 385 8.86 7.96 -25.80
CA LEU A 385 10.12 8.62 -25.49
C LEU A 385 10.99 7.71 -24.62
N PRO A 386 12.23 7.42 -25.03
CA PRO A 386 13.07 6.50 -24.28
C PRO A 386 13.50 7.10 -22.94
N ASP A 387 13.47 6.28 -21.92
CA ASP A 387 13.89 6.56 -20.56
C ASP A 387 15.43 6.54 -20.44
N LYS A 388 16.12 7.51 -21.06
CA LYS A 388 17.58 7.62 -21.06
C LYS A 388 18.08 8.54 -19.94
N ALA A 389 19.29 8.27 -19.47
CA ALA A 389 19.95 9.05 -18.41
C ALA A 389 19.93 10.57 -18.64
N ALA A 390 19.99 11.02 -19.90
CA ALA A 390 19.88 12.44 -20.26
C ALA A 390 18.53 13.08 -19.91
N LEU A 391 17.46 12.28 -19.77
CA LEU A 391 16.11 12.76 -19.43
C LEU A 391 15.76 12.63 -17.94
N TRP A 392 16.53 11.85 -17.16
CA TRP A 392 16.21 11.60 -15.76
C TRP A 392 16.12 12.89 -14.93
N GLY A 393 16.93 13.91 -15.25
CA GLY A 393 16.84 15.23 -14.62
C GLY A 393 15.50 15.94 -14.90
N LEU A 394 14.97 15.83 -16.12
CA LEU A 394 13.67 16.40 -16.50
C LEU A 394 12.51 15.63 -15.85
N LEU A 395 12.69 14.34 -15.59
CA LEU A 395 11.76 13.47 -14.86
C LEU A 395 12.00 13.50 -13.33
N SER A 396 12.83 14.45 -12.84
CA SER A 396 13.09 14.71 -11.41
C SER A 396 13.94 13.66 -10.67
N ARG A 397 14.69 12.80 -11.39
CA ARG A 397 15.59 11.75 -10.85
C ARG A 397 17.06 11.93 -11.29
N GLY A 398 17.51 13.15 -11.43
CA GLY A 398 18.88 13.45 -11.90
C GLY A 398 19.98 13.06 -10.91
N SER A 399 19.76 13.11 -9.58
CA SER A 399 20.78 12.73 -8.60
C SER A 399 20.88 11.22 -8.40
N GLU A 400 22.10 10.73 -8.23
CA GLU A 400 22.36 9.31 -7.97
C GLU A 400 21.77 8.86 -6.62
N SER A 401 21.97 9.66 -5.57
CA SER A 401 21.42 9.37 -4.24
C SER A 401 19.90 9.22 -4.24
N SER A 402 19.19 10.03 -5.04
CA SER A 402 17.73 9.91 -5.18
C SER A 402 17.33 8.60 -5.88
N ARG A 403 18.12 8.12 -6.84
CA ARG A 403 17.88 6.85 -7.53
C ARG A 403 18.17 5.63 -6.63
N GLU A 404 19.26 5.72 -5.83
CA GLU A 404 19.58 4.69 -4.85
C GLU A 404 18.53 4.60 -3.74
N GLU A 405 18.06 5.75 -3.25
CA GLU A 405 16.96 5.81 -2.29
C GLU A 405 15.70 5.14 -2.86
N TYR A 406 15.29 5.49 -4.08
CA TYR A 406 14.13 4.88 -4.72
C TYR A 406 14.26 3.36 -4.92
N ARG A 407 15.45 2.85 -5.31
CA ARG A 407 15.66 1.39 -5.45
C ARG A 407 15.43 0.68 -4.12
N ARG A 408 16.01 1.19 -3.05
CA ARG A 408 15.83 0.65 -1.70
C ARG A 408 14.37 0.69 -1.28
N GLU A 409 13.68 1.80 -1.51
CA GLU A 409 12.27 1.97 -1.19
C GLU A 409 11.36 1.04 -2.02
N LEU A 410 11.72 0.77 -3.27
CA LEU A 410 11.03 -0.22 -4.11
C LEU A 410 11.21 -1.64 -3.53
N GLU A 411 12.43 -1.99 -3.13
CA GLU A 411 12.74 -3.29 -2.51
C GLU A 411 11.98 -3.45 -1.19
N ASP A 412 12.01 -2.44 -0.32
CA ASP A 412 11.29 -2.42 0.95
C ASP A 412 9.77 -2.58 0.74
N THR A 413 9.21 -1.91 -0.28
CA THR A 413 7.79 -2.02 -0.63
C THR A 413 7.41 -3.44 -1.05
N VAL A 414 8.15 -4.03 -1.96
CA VAL A 414 7.88 -5.41 -2.43
C VAL A 414 8.02 -6.39 -1.27
N GLN A 415 9.08 -6.28 -0.47
CA GLN A 415 9.30 -7.16 0.68
C GLN A 415 8.19 -7.05 1.73
N ALA A 416 7.73 -5.83 2.02
CA ALA A 416 6.69 -5.59 3.03
C ALA A 416 5.31 -6.10 2.58
N LEU A 417 5.00 -6.06 1.27
CA LEU A 417 3.65 -6.28 0.77
C LEU A 417 3.45 -7.58 -0.03
N ARG A 418 4.51 -8.28 -0.44
CA ARG A 418 4.40 -9.53 -1.19
C ARG A 418 3.70 -10.67 -0.44
N CYS A 419 3.57 -10.55 0.89
CA CYS A 419 2.82 -11.50 1.71
C CYS A 419 1.29 -11.36 1.53
N HIS A 420 0.78 -10.24 0.99
CA HIS A 420 -0.64 -9.98 0.81
C HIS A 420 -1.16 -10.60 -0.51
N PRO A 421 -2.09 -11.58 -0.46
CA PRO A 421 -2.65 -12.19 -1.67
C PRO A 421 -3.35 -11.21 -2.61
N CYS A 422 -3.97 -10.14 -2.09
CA CYS A 422 -4.69 -9.14 -2.87
C CYS A 422 -3.80 -8.37 -3.84
N VAL A 423 -2.51 -8.19 -3.55
CA VAL A 423 -1.59 -7.51 -4.45
C VAL A 423 -1.44 -8.35 -5.72
N GLY A 424 -1.95 -7.83 -6.83
CA GLY A 424 -1.94 -8.50 -8.14
C GLY A 424 -0.98 -7.88 -9.14
N CYS A 425 -0.61 -6.61 -8.97
CA CYS A 425 0.28 -5.90 -9.88
C CYS A 425 1.11 -4.86 -9.16
N TRP A 426 2.39 -4.79 -9.48
CA TRP A 426 3.31 -3.73 -9.08
C TRP A 426 3.39 -2.66 -10.16
N VAL A 427 3.34 -1.38 -9.76
CA VAL A 427 3.44 -0.24 -10.67
C VAL A 427 4.62 0.64 -10.25
N PRO A 428 5.84 0.40 -10.79
CA PRO A 428 7.02 1.16 -10.37
C PRO A 428 6.95 2.65 -10.71
N PHE A 429 6.35 3.01 -11.85
CA PHE A 429 6.23 4.42 -12.24
C PHE A 429 4.82 4.74 -12.74
N ASN A 430 4.41 5.97 -12.47
CA ASN A 430 3.19 6.57 -12.98
C ASN A 430 3.52 7.85 -13.75
N GLU A 431 3.09 7.94 -15.01
CA GLU A 431 3.11 9.18 -15.82
C GLU A 431 4.47 9.90 -15.87
N GLY A 432 5.57 9.16 -15.74
CA GLY A 432 6.91 9.72 -15.76
C GLY A 432 7.32 10.51 -14.50
N TRP A 433 6.49 10.55 -13.45
CA TRP A 433 6.78 11.24 -12.20
C TRP A 433 7.92 10.56 -11.42
N GLY A 434 9.13 11.10 -11.55
CA GLY A 434 10.32 10.52 -10.95
C GLY A 434 10.82 9.25 -11.64
N GLN A 435 10.40 9.01 -12.88
CA GLN A 435 10.79 7.82 -13.65
C GLN A 435 12.27 7.87 -14.06
N TYR A 436 12.90 6.72 -13.96
CA TYR A 436 14.24 6.45 -14.49
C TYR A 436 14.42 4.94 -14.57
N ASP A 437 15.20 4.45 -15.55
CA ASP A 437 15.59 3.05 -15.71
C ASP A 437 14.43 2.06 -15.44
N ALA A 438 13.30 2.30 -16.11
CA ALA A 438 12.07 1.53 -15.86
C ALA A 438 12.27 0.03 -16.10
N ALA A 439 13.09 -0.35 -17.09
CA ALA A 439 13.43 -1.75 -17.32
C ALA A 439 14.21 -2.37 -16.14
N GLY A 440 15.15 -1.63 -15.55
CA GLY A 440 15.86 -2.06 -14.33
C GLY A 440 14.94 -2.21 -13.14
N ALA A 441 13.96 -1.31 -12.98
CA ALA A 441 12.94 -1.42 -11.93
C ALA A 441 12.08 -2.68 -12.08
N VAL A 442 11.64 -3.02 -13.30
CA VAL A 442 10.92 -4.28 -13.57
C VAL A 442 11.76 -5.51 -13.22
N GLN A 443 13.05 -5.51 -13.57
CA GLN A 443 13.95 -6.62 -13.24
C GLN A 443 14.14 -6.76 -11.72
N ALA A 444 14.29 -5.65 -10.99
CA ALA A 444 14.41 -5.66 -9.54
C ALA A 444 13.15 -6.22 -8.87
N ILE A 445 11.96 -5.81 -9.32
CA ILE A 445 10.69 -6.36 -8.83
C ILE A 445 10.62 -7.87 -9.08
N ARG A 446 10.90 -8.32 -10.30
CA ARG A 446 10.84 -9.76 -10.65
C ARG A 446 11.83 -10.62 -9.89
N ALA A 447 12.99 -10.07 -9.51
CA ALA A 447 13.97 -10.77 -8.68
C ALA A 447 13.48 -10.97 -7.23
N LEU A 448 12.58 -10.09 -6.75
CA LEU A 448 11.99 -10.17 -5.40
C LEU A 448 10.65 -10.92 -5.39
N ASP A 449 9.87 -10.77 -6.46
CA ASP A 449 8.52 -11.31 -6.58
C ASP A 449 8.14 -11.53 -8.05
N ASP A 450 8.20 -12.75 -8.51
CA ASP A 450 7.82 -13.20 -9.86
C ASP A 450 6.35 -13.70 -9.94
N THR A 451 5.61 -13.64 -8.83
CA THR A 451 4.24 -14.17 -8.71
C THR A 451 3.15 -13.13 -8.99
N ARG A 452 3.53 -11.88 -9.27
CA ARG A 452 2.63 -10.77 -9.62
C ARG A 452 2.96 -10.19 -10.98
N LEU A 453 1.98 -9.48 -11.52
CA LEU A 453 2.15 -8.73 -12.76
C LEU A 453 2.92 -7.42 -12.49
N VAL A 454 3.47 -6.83 -13.55
CA VAL A 454 4.16 -5.53 -13.48
C VAL A 454 3.62 -4.61 -14.57
N ASP A 455 3.15 -3.42 -14.18
CA ASP A 455 2.82 -2.29 -15.05
C ASP A 455 3.97 -1.28 -15.00
N GLU A 456 4.87 -1.34 -15.96
CA GLU A 456 6.19 -0.68 -15.94
C GLU A 456 6.14 0.82 -15.69
N ALA A 457 5.28 1.55 -16.44
CA ALA A 457 5.32 3.01 -16.51
C ALA A 457 3.97 3.71 -16.33
N SER A 458 2.89 2.96 -16.31
CA SER A 458 1.50 3.44 -16.28
C SER A 458 1.27 4.64 -17.18
N ASP A 459 1.19 4.34 -18.46
CA ASP A 459 0.96 5.04 -19.72
C ASP A 459 2.20 5.70 -20.34
N TRP A 460 2.78 6.76 -19.76
CA TRP A 460 3.79 7.58 -20.43
C TRP A 460 5.20 7.03 -20.22
N TYR A 461 6.08 7.31 -21.20
CA TYR A 461 7.47 6.83 -21.19
C TYR A 461 7.59 5.32 -21.11
N ASP A 462 6.64 4.58 -21.72
CA ASP A 462 6.62 3.12 -21.78
C ASP A 462 7.85 2.59 -22.55
N GLN A 463 8.67 1.77 -21.87
CA GLN A 463 9.88 1.19 -22.46
C GLN A 463 9.64 -0.22 -23.02
N GLY A 464 8.41 -0.72 -22.95
CA GLY A 464 8.01 -2.02 -23.46
C GLY A 464 8.23 -3.20 -22.50
N GLY A 465 8.60 -2.94 -21.26
CA GLY A 465 8.73 -3.93 -20.21
C GLY A 465 7.41 -4.25 -19.51
N GLY A 466 7.49 -5.14 -18.51
CA GLY A 466 6.32 -5.57 -17.73
C GLY A 466 5.31 -6.39 -18.52
N ASP A 467 4.14 -6.59 -17.95
CA ASP A 467 3.05 -7.43 -18.48
C ASP A 467 1.89 -6.62 -19.03
N VAL A 468 1.85 -5.33 -18.69
CA VAL A 468 0.71 -4.45 -18.93
C VAL A 468 1.05 -3.40 -20.00
N TYR A 469 0.13 -3.20 -20.93
CA TYR A 469 0.11 -2.02 -21.81
C TYR A 469 -0.93 -1.06 -21.26
N SER A 470 -0.47 -0.08 -20.50
CA SER A 470 -1.31 0.89 -19.82
C SER A 470 -1.78 2.02 -20.73
N LEU A 471 -2.99 2.52 -20.46
CA LEU A 471 -3.58 3.68 -21.12
C LEU A 471 -4.16 4.62 -20.04
N HIS A 472 -3.79 5.92 -20.10
CA HIS A 472 -4.50 6.99 -19.41
C HIS A 472 -5.35 7.75 -20.44
N ASN A 473 -6.63 7.93 -20.16
CA ASN A 473 -7.53 8.58 -21.11
C ASN A 473 -8.56 9.49 -20.45
N TYR A 474 -8.26 10.78 -20.43
CA TYR A 474 -9.19 11.80 -19.93
C TYR A 474 -9.79 12.67 -21.06
N PHE A 475 -9.06 12.85 -22.16
CA PHE A 475 -9.38 13.88 -23.17
C PHE A 475 -9.65 13.38 -24.58
N TYR A 476 -9.16 12.18 -24.93
CA TYR A 476 -9.19 11.68 -26.30
C TYR A 476 -10.23 10.56 -26.49
N PRO A 477 -10.71 10.33 -27.75
CA PRO A 477 -11.51 9.15 -28.02
C PRO A 477 -10.74 7.86 -27.70
N LEU A 478 -11.28 7.05 -26.80
CA LEU A 478 -10.64 5.80 -26.40
C LEU A 478 -10.59 4.82 -27.57
N ARG A 479 -9.40 4.37 -27.93
CA ARG A 479 -9.14 3.39 -29.01
C ARG A 479 -8.19 2.32 -28.52
N VAL A 480 -8.73 1.18 -28.14
CA VAL A 480 -7.93 0.00 -27.82
C VAL A 480 -7.60 -0.78 -29.08
N ARG A 481 -6.38 -1.29 -29.16
CA ARG A 481 -5.91 -2.21 -30.21
C ARG A 481 -5.22 -3.39 -29.53
N PRO A 482 -5.30 -4.60 -30.09
CA PRO A 482 -4.53 -5.73 -29.59
C PRO A 482 -3.03 -5.39 -29.52
N GLN A 483 -2.40 -5.79 -28.45
CA GLN A 483 -0.99 -5.55 -28.14
C GLN A 483 -0.29 -6.88 -27.84
N THR A 484 1.04 -6.84 -27.73
CA THR A 484 1.87 -7.96 -27.25
C THR A 484 1.83 -8.11 -25.73
N ARG A 485 1.28 -7.14 -25.00
CA ARG A 485 1.02 -7.12 -23.57
C ARG A 485 -0.48 -6.93 -23.31
N THR A 486 -0.95 -7.30 -22.13
CA THR A 486 -2.36 -7.16 -21.77
C THR A 486 -2.74 -5.70 -21.59
N VAL A 487 -3.86 -5.28 -22.18
CA VAL A 487 -4.25 -3.85 -22.19
C VAL A 487 -5.07 -3.50 -20.96
N ALA A 488 -4.64 -2.44 -20.29
CA ALA A 488 -5.34 -1.81 -19.17
C ALA A 488 -5.66 -0.33 -19.47
N LEU A 489 -6.84 0.11 -19.10
CA LEU A 489 -7.19 1.52 -18.97
C LEU A 489 -6.94 1.91 -17.51
N SER A 490 -5.68 2.23 -17.21
CA SER A 490 -5.17 2.36 -15.84
C SER A 490 -5.52 3.69 -15.17
N GLU A 491 -5.99 4.66 -15.95
CA GLU A 491 -6.68 5.86 -15.45
C GLU A 491 -7.65 6.43 -16.48
N TYR A 492 -8.86 6.79 -16.05
CA TYR A 492 -9.83 7.46 -16.91
C TYR A 492 -10.99 8.04 -16.11
N GLY A 493 -11.75 8.94 -16.73
CA GLY A 493 -12.97 9.50 -16.15
C GLY A 493 -12.75 10.83 -15.46
N GLY A 494 -12.75 10.86 -14.15
CA GLY A 494 -12.44 12.05 -13.36
C GLY A 494 -13.46 13.18 -13.48
N ILE A 495 -14.77 12.87 -13.61
CA ILE A 495 -15.83 13.87 -13.72
C ILE A 495 -16.06 14.50 -12.34
N ALA A 496 -15.72 15.79 -12.21
CA ALA A 496 -15.89 16.53 -10.97
C ALA A 496 -17.36 16.91 -10.74
N TRP A 497 -17.79 16.81 -9.48
CA TRP A 497 -19.03 17.37 -8.98
C TRP A 497 -18.91 17.63 -7.49
N PRO A 498 -18.73 18.90 -7.05
CA PRO A 498 -18.79 19.25 -5.64
C PRO A 498 -20.24 19.05 -5.14
N MET A 499 -20.43 18.02 -4.32
CA MET A 499 -21.76 17.66 -3.81
C MET A 499 -22.20 18.64 -2.73
N PRO A 500 -23.40 19.27 -2.85
CA PRO A 500 -23.92 20.17 -1.82
C PRO A 500 -24.08 19.47 -0.45
N GLY A 501 -23.76 20.21 0.63
CA GLY A 501 -23.86 19.69 2.00
C GLY A 501 -22.58 19.01 2.53
N HIS A 502 -21.56 18.89 1.71
CA HIS A 502 -20.23 18.43 2.09
C HIS A 502 -19.23 19.58 2.04
N GLU A 503 -18.01 19.39 2.62
CA GLU A 503 -16.98 20.43 2.64
C GLU A 503 -16.64 20.87 1.21
N PRO A 504 -16.81 22.16 0.87
CA PRO A 504 -16.55 22.62 -0.49
C PRO A 504 -15.04 22.72 -0.74
N PRO A 505 -14.57 22.35 -1.95
CA PRO A 505 -13.18 22.55 -2.33
C PRO A 505 -12.86 24.05 -2.41
N ARG A 506 -11.59 24.42 -2.17
CA ARG A 506 -11.11 25.79 -2.41
C ARG A 506 -11.22 26.15 -3.89
N LYS A 507 -10.90 25.16 -4.74
CA LYS A 507 -11.02 25.25 -6.20
C LYS A 507 -11.41 23.88 -6.74
N THR A 508 -12.47 23.81 -7.54
CA THR A 508 -12.87 22.55 -8.18
C THR A 508 -11.83 22.09 -9.19
N TYR A 509 -11.29 20.90 -8.99
CA TYR A 509 -10.39 20.21 -9.92
C TYR A 509 -11.01 18.89 -10.41
N GLY A 510 -10.79 18.56 -11.70
CA GLY A 510 -11.22 17.34 -12.36
C GLY A 510 -11.33 17.50 -13.88
N TYR A 511 -11.66 16.41 -14.57
CA TYR A 511 -11.65 16.33 -16.04
C TYR A 511 -13.05 16.57 -16.62
N GLY A 512 -13.60 17.73 -16.34
CA GLY A 512 -14.96 18.17 -16.67
C GLY A 512 -15.89 18.15 -15.45
N THR A 513 -16.86 19.07 -15.41
CA THR A 513 -17.73 19.28 -14.23
C THR A 513 -19.17 18.93 -14.56
N ALA A 514 -19.84 18.16 -13.70
CA ALA A 514 -21.28 17.94 -13.68
C ALA A 514 -21.94 18.97 -12.74
N LYS A 515 -23.21 19.25 -12.98
CA LYS A 515 -23.99 20.24 -12.20
C LYS A 515 -24.96 19.61 -11.20
N SER A 516 -25.21 18.31 -11.35
CA SER A 516 -26.12 17.56 -10.48
C SER A 516 -25.76 16.08 -10.43
N ARG A 517 -26.38 15.35 -9.49
CA ARG A 517 -26.26 13.89 -9.38
C ARG A 517 -26.71 13.17 -10.66
N GLU A 518 -27.80 13.65 -11.24
CA GLU A 518 -28.42 13.09 -12.46
C GLU A 518 -27.46 13.25 -13.64
N GLU A 519 -26.88 14.44 -13.80
CA GLU A 519 -25.90 14.70 -14.86
C GLU A 519 -24.63 13.86 -14.67
N LEU A 520 -24.08 13.79 -13.44
CA LEU A 520 -22.94 12.96 -13.13
C LEU A 520 -23.22 11.49 -13.48
N THR A 521 -24.36 10.96 -13.02
CA THR A 521 -24.78 9.58 -13.28
C THR A 521 -24.95 9.30 -14.77
N ALA A 522 -25.58 10.22 -15.50
CA ALA A 522 -25.80 10.07 -16.95
C ALA A 522 -24.46 10.08 -17.71
N ARG A 523 -23.53 10.98 -17.36
CA ARG A 523 -22.20 11.07 -17.97
C ARG A 523 -21.36 9.83 -17.65
N TYR A 524 -21.40 9.34 -16.40
CA TYR A 524 -20.75 8.10 -15.98
C TYR A 524 -21.27 6.91 -16.82
N LYS A 525 -22.58 6.71 -16.90
CA LYS A 525 -23.20 5.64 -17.71
C LYS A 525 -22.80 5.74 -19.18
N LYS A 526 -22.88 6.93 -19.78
CA LYS A 526 -22.52 7.16 -21.18
C LYS A 526 -21.07 6.78 -21.46
N MET A 527 -20.17 7.17 -20.58
CA MET A 527 -18.75 6.85 -20.71
C MET A 527 -18.52 5.34 -20.59
N GLN A 528 -19.04 4.70 -19.54
CA GLN A 528 -18.84 3.28 -19.29
C GLN A 528 -19.45 2.41 -20.40
N LEU A 529 -20.71 2.61 -20.73
CA LEU A 529 -21.43 1.76 -21.69
C LEU A 529 -21.17 2.16 -23.14
N GLY A 530 -21.00 3.45 -23.42
CA GLY A 530 -20.80 3.96 -24.79
C GLY A 530 -19.35 3.97 -25.25
N THR A 531 -18.40 4.16 -24.32
CA THR A 531 -16.97 4.31 -24.68
C THR A 531 -16.13 3.12 -24.24
N VAL A 532 -16.26 2.68 -22.97
CA VAL A 532 -15.40 1.65 -22.38
C VAL A 532 -15.86 0.24 -22.77
N LEU A 533 -17.13 -0.08 -22.59
CA LEU A 533 -17.67 -1.43 -22.85
C LEU A 533 -17.32 -1.97 -24.24
N PRO A 534 -17.42 -1.20 -25.35
CA PRO A 534 -17.04 -1.70 -26.69
C PRO A 534 -15.55 -2.05 -26.83
N GLN A 535 -14.68 -1.54 -25.95
CA GLN A 535 -13.25 -1.81 -26.01
C GLN A 535 -12.89 -3.17 -25.39
N LEU A 536 -13.77 -3.77 -24.57
CA LEU A 536 -13.56 -5.12 -24.04
C LEU A 536 -13.36 -6.14 -25.15
N GLN A 537 -14.11 -6.01 -26.27
CA GLN A 537 -13.96 -6.85 -27.45
C GLN A 537 -12.60 -6.70 -28.14
N LYS A 538 -11.91 -5.57 -27.94
CA LYS A 538 -10.64 -5.23 -28.57
C LYS A 538 -9.42 -5.53 -27.70
N GLY A 539 -9.60 -6.15 -26.53
CA GLY A 539 -8.51 -6.56 -25.67
C GLY A 539 -8.42 -5.84 -24.34
N LEU A 540 -9.25 -4.84 -24.07
CA LEU A 540 -9.28 -4.19 -22.77
C LEU A 540 -9.65 -5.19 -21.66
N SER A 541 -8.83 -5.28 -20.60
CA SER A 541 -8.99 -6.30 -19.55
C SER A 541 -8.89 -5.76 -18.13
N ALA A 542 -8.45 -4.50 -17.98
CA ALA A 542 -8.49 -3.80 -16.69
C ALA A 542 -8.97 -2.36 -16.88
N LEU A 543 -9.70 -1.87 -15.89
CA LEU A 543 -10.34 -0.56 -15.84
C LEU A 543 -10.09 0.07 -14.48
N VAL A 544 -9.53 1.27 -14.41
CA VAL A 544 -9.34 2.02 -13.16
C VAL A 544 -9.94 3.42 -13.33
N TYR A 545 -11.14 3.61 -12.79
CA TYR A 545 -11.82 4.89 -12.84
C TYR A 545 -11.24 5.86 -11.80
N THR A 546 -10.99 7.09 -12.18
CA THR A 546 -10.52 8.18 -11.33
C THR A 546 -11.72 8.97 -10.79
N GLN A 547 -12.06 8.87 -9.46
CA GLN A 547 -11.36 8.08 -8.45
C GLN A 547 -12.34 7.56 -7.37
N LEU A 548 -11.85 6.92 -6.32
CA LEU A 548 -12.65 6.37 -5.23
C LEU A 548 -13.37 7.48 -4.46
N THR A 549 -12.61 8.39 -3.86
CA THR A 549 -13.14 9.48 -3.03
C THR A 549 -12.69 10.83 -3.57
N ASP A 550 -13.44 11.87 -3.27
CA ASP A 550 -12.93 13.23 -3.35
C ASP A 550 -11.72 13.37 -2.41
N VAL A 551 -10.76 14.22 -2.79
CA VAL A 551 -9.62 14.59 -1.95
C VAL A 551 -9.34 16.08 -2.15
N GLU A 552 -9.55 16.91 -1.13
CA GLU A 552 -9.31 18.35 -1.16
C GLU A 552 -10.01 19.04 -2.35
N ASP A 553 -9.23 19.65 -3.28
CA ASP A 553 -9.75 20.30 -4.49
C ASP A 553 -10.20 19.30 -5.56
N GLU A 554 -9.73 18.06 -5.51
CA GLU A 554 -10.02 17.03 -6.49
C GLU A 554 -11.35 16.34 -6.19
N VAL A 555 -12.44 16.93 -6.68
CA VAL A 555 -13.83 16.53 -6.39
C VAL A 555 -14.41 15.66 -7.50
N ASN A 556 -13.69 14.66 -7.94
CA ASN A 556 -14.03 13.71 -8.99
C ASN A 556 -14.22 12.26 -8.47
N GLY A 557 -14.25 12.08 -7.15
CA GLY A 557 -14.50 10.80 -6.52
C GLY A 557 -15.92 10.27 -6.76
N LEU A 558 -16.10 8.94 -6.66
CA LEU A 558 -17.41 8.33 -6.55
C LEU A 558 -18.04 8.55 -5.17
N PHE A 559 -17.21 8.64 -4.13
CA PHE A 559 -17.61 9.00 -2.79
C PHE A 559 -17.21 10.44 -2.47
N THR A 560 -17.96 11.07 -1.59
CA THR A 560 -17.55 12.34 -0.97
C THR A 560 -16.28 12.13 -0.12
N TYR A 561 -15.53 13.21 0.17
CA TYR A 561 -14.28 13.10 0.94
C TYR A 561 -14.50 12.48 2.34
N ASP A 562 -15.62 12.80 2.97
CA ASP A 562 -16.04 12.27 4.28
C ASP A 562 -16.66 10.85 4.21
N ARG A 563 -16.74 10.22 3.03
CA ARG A 563 -17.33 8.90 2.78
C ARG A 563 -18.78 8.74 3.24
N THR A 564 -19.50 9.84 3.45
CA THR A 564 -20.90 9.78 3.91
C THR A 564 -21.90 9.62 2.77
N ALA A 565 -21.48 9.85 1.51
CA ALA A 565 -22.36 9.73 0.35
C ALA A 565 -21.63 9.18 -0.87
N ILE A 566 -22.36 8.35 -1.65
CA ILE A 566 -22.00 7.97 -3.01
C ILE A 566 -22.57 9.03 -3.94
N LYS A 567 -21.72 9.68 -4.73
CA LYS A 567 -22.08 10.85 -5.53
C LYS A 567 -22.98 10.50 -6.72
N PRO A 568 -22.66 9.53 -7.60
CA PRO A 568 -23.62 9.07 -8.60
C PRO A 568 -24.69 8.18 -7.97
N ASP A 569 -25.71 7.82 -8.74
CA ASP A 569 -26.70 6.83 -8.32
C ASP A 569 -26.03 5.43 -8.17
N ALA A 570 -26.06 4.88 -6.97
CA ALA A 570 -25.41 3.60 -6.64
C ALA A 570 -25.98 2.41 -7.42
N ASN A 571 -27.30 2.40 -7.72
CA ASN A 571 -27.92 1.34 -8.52
C ASN A 571 -27.46 1.43 -9.98
N ALA A 572 -27.28 2.65 -10.49
CA ALA A 572 -26.74 2.86 -11.82
C ALA A 572 -25.28 2.38 -11.90
N VAL A 573 -24.44 2.63 -10.89
CA VAL A 573 -23.06 2.12 -10.83
C VAL A 573 -23.05 0.59 -10.83
N ARG A 574 -23.83 -0.05 -9.94
CA ARG A 574 -23.95 -1.52 -9.90
C ARG A 574 -24.39 -2.11 -11.24
N SER A 575 -25.42 -1.51 -11.86
CA SER A 575 -25.95 -1.97 -13.16
C SER A 575 -24.88 -1.86 -14.26
N VAL A 576 -24.10 -0.79 -14.27
CA VAL A 576 -22.99 -0.59 -15.22
C VAL A 576 -21.91 -1.65 -15.02
N ASN A 577 -21.46 -1.88 -13.79
CA ASN A 577 -20.42 -2.87 -13.49
C ASN A 577 -20.88 -4.29 -13.84
N ALA A 578 -22.13 -4.63 -13.57
CA ALA A 578 -22.73 -5.90 -14.00
C ALA A 578 -22.75 -6.03 -15.55
N ALA A 579 -23.07 -4.96 -16.27
CA ALA A 579 -23.06 -4.96 -17.73
C ALA A 579 -21.66 -5.16 -18.32
N LEU A 580 -20.63 -4.50 -17.72
CA LEU A 580 -19.23 -4.69 -18.11
C LEU A 580 -18.77 -6.15 -17.89
N ALA A 581 -19.08 -6.73 -16.73
CA ALA A 581 -18.75 -8.11 -16.42
C ALA A 581 -19.45 -9.10 -17.36
N ALA A 582 -20.74 -8.87 -17.65
CA ALA A 582 -21.52 -9.70 -18.57
C ALA A 582 -20.98 -9.63 -20.00
N GLU A 583 -20.59 -8.45 -20.47
CA GLU A 583 -19.98 -8.31 -21.80
C GLU A 583 -18.62 -8.99 -21.85
N PHE A 584 -17.77 -8.81 -20.84
CA PHE A 584 -16.47 -9.49 -20.77
C PHE A 584 -16.63 -11.01 -20.82
N ALA A 585 -17.56 -11.57 -20.07
CA ALA A 585 -17.86 -13.01 -20.07
C ALA A 585 -18.30 -13.55 -21.45
N LYS A 586 -18.91 -12.69 -22.31
CA LYS A 586 -19.25 -13.06 -23.70
C LYS A 586 -18.03 -13.03 -24.60
N VAL A 587 -17.15 -12.00 -24.44
CA VAL A 587 -16.06 -11.78 -25.38
C VAL A 587 -14.87 -12.71 -25.19
N ILE A 588 -14.72 -13.35 -24.01
CA ILE A 588 -13.66 -14.32 -23.73
C ILE A 588 -14.00 -15.75 -24.21
N LYS A 589 -15.27 -16.00 -24.52
CA LYS A 589 -15.75 -17.28 -25.11
C LYS A 589 -15.46 -17.32 -26.60
#